data_5854598658ce2d92a66461948de03b15
#
_entry.id   5854598658ce2d92a66461948de03b15
#
_cell.length_a   1.000
_cell.length_b   1.000
_cell.length_c   1.000
_cell.angle_alpha   90.00
_cell.angle_beta   90.00
_cell.angle_gamma   90.00
#
_symmetry.space_group_name_H-M   'P 1'
#
loop_
_entity.id
_entity.type
_entity.pdbx_description
1 polymer ?
#
loop_
_entity_poly.entity_id
_entity_poly.type
_entity_poly.pdbx_seq_one_letter_code
_entity_poly.pdbx_strand_id
1 'polypeptide(L)'
;MLETRDLTIRFGGHVAVDHVSCAFAPGTLTAIVGPNGAGKTTFFNLISGQLPASEGRVLLGGEDITALPAPLRTRRGLGRAFQLTQLFANLTVRENVRLAIQARESGRGRGGSFGGLDVWRVWLDRQAWIAEAQAVLEQVRLADKQALPASALPHGDQRKLEVALLIALDPKVFMFDEPTAGMSVDEVPVILDLIRALKTRRDCTILLVEHKMDVVRELSDRIIVLHNGALVADGEPAAVIASPVVQQAYLGLAAEPA
;
A
#
# COMPACT_ATOMS: atom_id res chain seq x y z
N MET A 1 -3.80 14.45 1.85
CA MET A 1 -4.65 14.02 0.73
C MET A 1 -3.75 13.59 -0.41
N LEU A 2 -4.04 12.47 -1.06
CA LEU A 2 -3.44 12.01 -2.31
C LEU A 2 -4.42 12.28 -3.44
N GLU A 3 -3.94 12.76 -4.59
CA GLU A 3 -4.78 13.03 -5.77
C GLU A 3 -4.11 12.52 -7.04
N THR A 4 -4.91 12.05 -7.98
CA THR A 4 -4.51 11.86 -9.38
C THR A 4 -5.35 12.79 -10.26
N ARG A 5 -4.74 13.40 -11.28
CA ARG A 5 -5.42 14.26 -12.24
C ARG A 5 -5.06 13.84 -13.66
N ASP A 6 -6.05 13.37 -14.39
CA ASP A 6 -5.96 12.88 -15.78
C ASP A 6 -4.80 11.92 -16.01
N LEU A 7 -4.56 11.05 -14.99
CA LEU A 7 -3.41 10.16 -14.98
C LEU A 7 -3.53 9.11 -16.07
N THR A 8 -2.56 9.11 -16.99
CA THR A 8 -2.59 8.27 -18.19
C THR A 8 -1.25 7.58 -18.42
N ILE A 9 -1.28 6.32 -18.85
CA ILE A 9 -0.11 5.62 -19.38
C ILE A 9 -0.45 4.83 -20.61
N ARG A 10 0.45 4.93 -21.60
CA ARG A 10 0.37 4.23 -22.88
C ARG A 10 1.59 3.31 -23.05
N PHE A 11 1.36 2.10 -23.48
CA PHE A 11 2.39 1.15 -23.89
C PHE A 11 2.24 0.89 -25.39
N GLY A 12 3.03 1.60 -26.20
CA GLY A 12 2.81 1.61 -27.64
C GLY A 12 1.40 2.11 -28.00
N GLY A 13 0.62 1.29 -28.68
CA GLY A 13 -0.76 1.63 -29.06
C GLY A 13 -1.82 1.33 -28.00
N HIS A 14 -1.44 0.68 -26.86
CA HIS A 14 -2.37 0.29 -25.80
C HIS A 14 -2.39 1.31 -24.66
N VAL A 15 -3.57 1.79 -24.30
CA VAL A 15 -3.79 2.67 -23.14
C VAL A 15 -4.17 1.80 -21.95
N ALA A 16 -3.25 1.65 -20.99
CA ALA A 16 -3.45 0.80 -19.82
C ALA A 16 -4.13 1.52 -18.64
N VAL A 17 -3.96 2.84 -18.56
CA VAL A 17 -4.71 3.74 -17.66
C VAL A 17 -5.04 4.99 -18.48
N ASP A 18 -6.30 5.42 -18.45
CA ASP A 18 -6.83 6.45 -19.34
C ASP A 18 -7.54 7.56 -18.51
N HIS A 19 -6.90 8.71 -18.39
CA HIS A 19 -7.40 9.95 -17.76
C HIS A 19 -8.04 9.74 -16.36
N VAL A 20 -7.43 8.88 -15.52
CA VAL A 20 -7.99 8.57 -14.20
C VAL A 20 -7.72 9.71 -13.22
N SER A 21 -8.79 10.40 -12.80
CA SER A 21 -8.77 11.48 -11.81
C SER A 21 -9.51 11.05 -10.54
N CYS A 22 -8.79 10.98 -9.41
CA CYS A 22 -9.33 10.59 -8.11
C CYS A 22 -8.69 11.41 -6.99
N ALA A 23 -9.45 11.70 -5.93
CA ALA A 23 -8.95 12.29 -4.70
C ALA A 23 -9.14 11.29 -3.54
N PHE A 24 -8.10 11.03 -2.76
CA PHE A 24 -8.09 10.09 -1.65
C PHE A 24 -7.87 10.85 -0.34
N ALA A 25 -8.92 10.95 0.46
CA ALA A 25 -8.90 11.71 1.70
C ALA A 25 -8.15 10.98 2.83
N PRO A 26 -7.49 11.71 3.75
CA PRO A 26 -7.01 11.14 5.00
C PRO A 26 -8.16 10.55 5.83
N GLY A 27 -7.86 9.50 6.60
CA GLY A 27 -8.85 8.82 7.45
C GLY A 27 -9.81 7.93 6.69
N THR A 28 -9.57 7.66 5.40
CA THR A 28 -10.42 6.78 4.58
C THR A 28 -9.64 5.62 3.99
N LEU A 29 -10.30 4.46 3.87
CA LEU A 29 -9.85 3.32 3.09
C LEU A 29 -10.63 3.27 1.78
N THR A 30 -9.91 3.46 0.67
CA THR A 30 -10.48 3.33 -0.68
C THR A 30 -10.03 2.02 -1.30
N ALA A 31 -10.98 1.15 -1.64
CA ALA A 31 -10.70 -0.04 -2.43
C ALA A 31 -10.70 0.28 -3.92
N ILE A 32 -9.74 -0.29 -4.64
CA ILE A 32 -9.62 -0.21 -6.10
C ILE A 32 -9.90 -1.60 -6.66
N VAL A 33 -11.01 -1.71 -7.36
CA VAL A 33 -11.53 -2.98 -7.86
C VAL A 33 -11.70 -2.93 -9.39
N GLY A 34 -11.89 -4.09 -10.02
CA GLY A 34 -12.05 -4.23 -11.46
C GLY A 34 -11.60 -5.60 -11.94
N PRO A 35 -12.00 -6.05 -13.12
CA PRO A 35 -11.58 -7.33 -13.69
C PRO A 35 -10.07 -7.41 -13.91
N ASN A 36 -9.58 -8.60 -14.24
CA ASN A 36 -8.18 -8.78 -14.65
C ASN A 36 -7.92 -7.96 -15.91
N GLY A 37 -6.78 -7.28 -15.96
CA GLY A 37 -6.44 -6.37 -17.06
C GLY A 37 -7.11 -4.99 -17.01
N ALA A 38 -7.90 -4.68 -15.99
CA ALA A 38 -8.57 -3.36 -15.85
C ALA A 38 -7.63 -2.16 -15.62
N GLY A 39 -6.32 -2.39 -15.40
CA GLY A 39 -5.35 -1.33 -15.17
C GLY A 39 -5.04 -1.05 -13.68
N LYS A 40 -5.59 -1.82 -12.72
CA LYS A 40 -5.42 -1.59 -11.28
C LYS A 40 -3.96 -1.53 -10.83
N THR A 41 -3.18 -2.57 -11.11
CA THR A 41 -1.75 -2.62 -10.75
C THR A 41 -0.95 -1.55 -11.48
N THR A 42 -1.32 -1.25 -12.73
CA THR A 42 -0.69 -0.16 -13.51
C THR A 42 -0.97 1.19 -12.87
N PHE A 43 -2.21 1.45 -12.46
CA PHE A 43 -2.59 2.66 -11.73
C PHE A 43 -1.83 2.79 -10.39
N PHE A 44 -1.71 1.70 -9.63
CA PHE A 44 -0.87 1.66 -8.42
C PHE A 44 0.61 1.95 -8.72
N ASN A 45 1.14 1.40 -9.82
CA ASN A 45 2.53 1.64 -10.26
C ASN A 45 2.76 3.12 -10.62
N LEU A 46 1.78 3.77 -11.23
CA LEU A 46 1.83 5.21 -11.53
C LEU A 46 1.83 6.05 -10.24
N ILE A 47 0.93 5.76 -9.30
CA ILE A 47 0.85 6.46 -8.01
C ILE A 47 2.13 6.26 -7.21
N SER A 48 2.67 5.04 -7.16
CA SER A 48 3.89 4.73 -6.38
C SER A 48 5.19 5.18 -7.05
N GLY A 49 5.16 5.59 -8.33
CA GLY A 49 6.34 6.03 -9.08
C GLY A 49 7.22 4.89 -9.59
N GLN A 50 6.68 3.67 -9.67
CA GLN A 50 7.34 2.54 -10.32
C GLN A 50 7.24 2.61 -11.84
N LEU A 51 6.19 3.26 -12.35
CA LEU A 51 6.03 3.58 -13.77
C LEU A 51 5.91 5.10 -13.92
N PRO A 52 6.54 5.69 -14.93
CA PRO A 52 6.33 7.10 -15.28
C PRO A 52 4.97 7.24 -15.96
N ALA A 53 4.25 8.31 -15.64
CA ALA A 53 3.03 8.66 -16.36
C ALA A 53 3.36 9.20 -17.76
N SER A 54 2.52 8.88 -18.75
CA SER A 54 2.58 9.50 -20.07
C SER A 54 1.97 10.91 -20.03
N GLU A 55 0.87 11.06 -19.27
CA GLU A 55 0.13 12.31 -19.10
C GLU A 55 -0.48 12.38 -17.70
N GLY A 56 -0.88 13.56 -17.27
CA GLY A 56 -1.54 13.78 -15.99
C GLY A 56 -0.57 13.96 -14.83
N ARG A 57 -1.11 13.97 -13.61
CA ARG A 57 -0.34 14.29 -12.40
C ARG A 57 -0.74 13.43 -11.21
N VAL A 58 0.24 13.23 -10.32
CA VAL A 58 0.06 12.67 -8.97
C VAL A 58 0.45 13.74 -7.95
N LEU A 59 -0.47 14.12 -7.07
CA LEU A 59 -0.23 15.12 -6.02
C LEU A 59 -0.34 14.48 -4.64
N LEU A 60 0.59 14.83 -3.75
CA LEU A 60 0.57 14.41 -2.36
C LEU A 60 0.63 15.65 -1.45
N GLY A 61 -0.45 15.89 -0.70
CA GLY A 61 -0.57 17.09 0.13
C GLY A 61 -0.56 18.39 -0.67
N GLY A 62 -1.02 18.36 -1.93
CA GLY A 62 -1.00 19.47 -2.87
C GLY A 62 0.32 19.64 -3.64
N GLU A 63 1.38 18.91 -3.27
CA GLU A 63 2.66 18.91 -3.98
C GLU A 63 2.64 17.94 -5.15
N ASP A 64 3.09 18.37 -6.32
CA ASP A 64 3.24 17.50 -7.50
C ASP A 64 4.46 16.58 -7.32
N ILE A 65 4.18 15.27 -7.27
CA ILE A 65 5.20 14.23 -7.11
C ILE A 65 5.37 13.38 -8.38
N THR A 66 4.76 13.77 -9.48
CA THR A 66 4.68 12.98 -10.72
C THR A 66 6.06 12.58 -11.25
N ALA A 67 6.99 13.52 -11.28
CA ALA A 67 8.35 13.28 -11.76
C ALA A 67 9.27 12.55 -10.75
N LEU A 68 8.81 12.37 -9.49
CA LEU A 68 9.64 11.74 -8.46
C LEU A 68 9.63 10.21 -8.64
N PRO A 69 10.81 9.55 -8.61
CA PRO A 69 10.90 8.10 -8.57
C PRO A 69 10.42 7.54 -7.23
N ALA A 70 10.05 6.26 -7.20
CA ALA A 70 9.47 5.59 -6.04
C ALA A 70 10.20 5.82 -4.71
N PRO A 71 11.56 5.77 -4.62
CA PRO A 71 12.26 6.02 -3.35
C PRO A 71 12.05 7.44 -2.80
N LEU A 72 11.90 8.44 -3.66
CA LEU A 72 11.63 9.82 -3.25
C LEU A 72 10.17 10.00 -2.83
N ARG A 73 9.21 9.33 -3.50
CA ARG A 73 7.81 9.32 -3.06
C ARG A 73 7.65 8.66 -1.69
N THR A 74 8.41 7.59 -1.42
CA THR A 74 8.42 6.94 -0.10
C THR A 74 8.91 7.91 0.98
N ARG A 75 9.97 8.67 0.74
CA ARG A 75 10.44 9.72 1.66
C ARG A 75 9.43 10.85 1.89
N ARG A 76 8.51 11.07 0.95
CA ARG A 76 7.41 12.04 1.10
C ARG A 76 6.21 11.46 1.86
N GLY A 77 6.25 10.16 2.21
CA GLY A 77 5.23 9.49 2.99
C GLY A 77 4.25 8.65 2.18
N LEU A 78 4.65 8.16 1.00
CA LEU A 78 3.87 7.21 0.23
C LEU A 78 4.50 5.81 0.39
N GLY A 79 3.86 4.92 1.16
CA GLY A 79 4.33 3.56 1.38
C GLY A 79 3.51 2.54 0.60
N ARG A 80 4.17 1.55 0.00
CA ARG A 80 3.53 0.44 -0.69
C ARG A 80 4.08 -0.90 -0.20
N ALA A 81 3.17 -1.82 0.16
CA ALA A 81 3.51 -3.22 0.30
C ALA A 81 3.59 -3.84 -1.11
N PHE A 82 4.69 -4.52 -1.41
CA PHE A 82 4.97 -5.01 -2.75
C PHE A 82 4.33 -6.38 -3.01
N GLN A 83 3.93 -6.62 -4.26
CA GLN A 83 3.50 -7.94 -4.74
C GLN A 83 4.63 -8.98 -4.76
N LEU A 84 5.89 -8.54 -4.89
CA LEU A 84 7.10 -9.36 -4.83
C LEU A 84 7.82 -9.07 -3.52
N THR A 85 8.14 -10.11 -2.80
CA THR A 85 8.84 -10.08 -1.51
C THR A 85 10.19 -9.37 -1.63
N GLN A 86 10.25 -8.10 -1.21
CA GLN A 86 11.49 -7.31 -1.20
C GLN A 86 12.08 -7.25 0.21
N LEU A 87 12.24 -8.42 0.82
CA LEU A 87 12.86 -8.57 2.12
C LEU A 87 14.38 -8.67 1.98
N PHE A 88 15.10 -8.18 2.97
CA PHE A 88 16.52 -8.47 3.12
C PHE A 88 16.65 -9.93 3.59
N ALA A 89 16.73 -10.86 2.65
CA ALA A 89 16.61 -12.29 2.85
C ALA A 89 17.56 -12.86 3.91
N ASN A 90 18.79 -12.34 3.97
CA ASN A 90 19.85 -12.78 4.89
C ASN A 90 19.83 -12.05 6.25
N LEU A 91 19.04 -11.01 6.40
CA LEU A 91 18.85 -10.35 7.69
C LEU A 91 17.74 -11.03 8.48
N THR A 92 17.81 -10.93 9.79
CA THR A 92 16.75 -11.42 10.66
C THR A 92 15.45 -10.65 10.43
N VAL A 93 14.33 -11.26 10.79
CA VAL A 93 13.00 -10.65 10.77
C VAL A 93 13.00 -9.31 11.52
N ARG A 94 13.60 -9.27 12.73
CA ARG A 94 13.73 -8.05 13.52
C ARG A 94 14.60 -6.99 12.84
N GLU A 95 15.70 -7.38 12.22
CA GLU A 95 16.59 -6.42 11.53
C GLU A 95 15.93 -5.81 10.31
N ASN A 96 15.12 -6.57 9.57
CA ASN A 96 14.32 -6.02 8.49
C ASN A 96 13.42 -4.88 8.99
N VAL A 97 12.64 -5.10 10.05
CA VAL A 97 11.73 -4.09 10.62
C VAL A 97 12.52 -2.90 11.20
N ARG A 98 13.62 -3.17 11.92
CA ARG A 98 14.50 -2.11 12.46
C ARG A 98 15.04 -1.19 11.36
N LEU A 99 15.42 -1.75 10.19
CA LEU A 99 15.90 -0.94 9.06
C LEU A 99 14.80 -0.03 8.49
N ALA A 100 13.57 -0.49 8.46
CA ALA A 100 12.43 0.35 8.05
C ALA A 100 12.22 1.53 9.01
N ILE A 101 12.27 1.28 10.33
CA ILE A 101 12.21 2.33 11.36
C ILE A 101 13.37 3.32 11.19
N GLN A 102 14.61 2.83 11.01
CA GLN A 102 15.77 3.67 10.78
C GLN A 102 15.63 4.54 9.53
N ALA A 103 15.12 3.99 8.44
CA ALA A 103 14.87 4.74 7.20
C ALA A 103 13.85 5.85 7.40
N ARG A 104 12.77 5.59 8.15
CA ARG A 104 11.76 6.59 8.54
C ARG A 104 12.38 7.73 9.35
N GLU A 105 13.14 7.42 10.40
CA GLU A 105 13.75 8.42 11.28
C GLU A 105 14.81 9.25 10.54
N SER A 106 15.59 8.63 9.66
CA SER A 106 16.55 9.35 8.81
C SER A 106 15.85 10.32 7.85
N GLY A 107 14.70 9.94 7.30
CA GLY A 107 13.89 10.80 6.43
C GLY A 107 13.24 11.98 7.16
N ARG A 108 13.00 11.85 8.49
CA ARG A 108 12.46 12.92 9.35
C ARG A 108 13.52 13.89 9.90
N GLY A 109 14.78 13.79 9.42
CA GLY A 109 15.86 14.65 9.89
C GLY A 109 16.39 14.31 11.30
N ARG A 110 15.91 13.22 11.89
CA ARG A 110 16.38 12.67 13.17
C ARG A 110 17.57 11.73 13.01
N GLY A 111 17.92 11.36 11.79
CA GLY A 111 19.15 10.66 11.46
C GLY A 111 20.31 11.62 11.68
N GLY A 112 21.01 11.47 12.80
CA GLY A 112 22.06 12.39 13.23
C GLY A 112 23.05 12.67 12.11
N SER A 113 23.31 13.94 11.87
CA SER A 113 24.50 14.39 11.18
C SER A 113 25.71 13.65 11.81
N PHE A 114 26.52 12.98 10.99
CA PHE A 114 27.76 12.34 11.39
C PHE A 114 28.81 13.38 11.82
N GLY A 115 28.42 14.32 12.66
CA GLY A 115 29.24 15.39 13.20
C GLY A 115 29.41 15.21 14.70
N GLY A 116 30.38 14.39 15.09
CA GLY A 116 30.80 14.20 16.49
C GLY A 116 30.24 12.91 17.11
N LEU A 117 31.16 12.14 17.63
CA LEU A 117 31.12 10.87 18.33
C LEU A 117 30.11 10.78 19.50
N ASP A 118 28.81 10.94 19.25
CA ASP A 118 27.79 10.63 20.25
C ASP A 118 27.37 9.16 20.14
N VAL A 119 28.29 8.26 20.48
CA VAL A 119 28.13 6.81 20.49
C VAL A 119 26.93 6.40 21.39
N TRP A 120 26.72 7.14 22.48
CA TRP A 120 25.60 6.90 23.40
C TRP A 120 24.24 7.19 22.76
N ARG A 121 24.14 8.27 22.01
CA ARG A 121 22.91 8.60 21.29
C ARG A 121 22.58 7.56 20.22
N VAL A 122 23.58 7.17 19.42
CA VAL A 122 23.42 6.09 18.42
C VAL A 122 23.00 4.76 19.09
N TRP A 123 23.55 4.46 20.27
CA TRP A 123 23.20 3.25 21.00
C TRP A 123 21.78 3.32 21.56
N LEU A 124 21.37 4.45 22.15
CA LEU A 124 20.00 4.67 22.65
C LEU A 124 18.96 4.64 21.54
N ASP A 125 19.22 5.31 20.43
CA ASP A 125 18.34 5.27 19.25
C ASP A 125 18.20 3.83 18.74
N ARG A 126 19.29 3.07 18.71
CA ARG A 126 19.24 1.65 18.30
C ARG A 126 18.39 0.80 19.23
N GLN A 127 18.45 1.01 20.55
CA GLN A 127 17.61 0.30 21.51
C GLN A 127 16.12 0.64 21.35
N ALA A 128 15.80 1.92 21.15
CA ALA A 128 14.43 2.38 20.88
C ALA A 128 13.88 1.74 19.60
N TRP A 129 14.67 1.67 18.53
CA TRP A 129 14.26 1.04 17.27
C TRP A 129 14.09 -0.48 17.40
N ILE A 130 14.89 -1.13 18.23
CA ILE A 130 14.72 -2.57 18.52
C ILE A 130 13.41 -2.81 19.27
N ALA A 131 13.10 -2.00 20.28
CA ALA A 131 11.86 -2.12 21.04
C ALA A 131 10.63 -1.86 20.17
N GLU A 132 10.68 -0.84 19.32
CA GLU A 132 9.61 -0.55 18.37
C GLU A 132 9.46 -1.67 17.32
N ALA A 133 10.57 -2.20 16.79
CA ALA A 133 10.54 -3.33 15.87
C ALA A 133 9.88 -4.56 16.52
N GLN A 134 10.15 -4.82 17.78
CA GLN A 134 9.51 -5.90 18.51
C GLN A 134 8.00 -5.69 18.65
N ALA A 135 7.57 -4.48 19.01
CA ALA A 135 6.14 -4.15 19.13
C ALA A 135 5.41 -4.32 17.78
N VAL A 136 6.03 -3.93 16.66
CA VAL A 136 5.47 -4.16 15.32
C VAL A 136 5.38 -5.66 15.02
N LEU A 137 6.40 -6.45 15.37
CA LEU A 137 6.41 -7.90 15.16
C LEU A 137 5.37 -8.63 16.00
N GLU A 138 5.07 -8.15 17.19
CA GLU A 138 3.96 -8.66 18.02
C GLU A 138 2.62 -8.45 17.32
N GLN A 139 2.37 -7.26 16.73
CA GLN A 139 1.14 -6.96 16.00
C GLN A 139 0.91 -7.90 14.82
N VAL A 140 1.98 -8.26 14.08
CA VAL A 140 1.90 -9.17 12.93
C VAL A 140 2.06 -10.64 13.30
N ARG A 141 2.15 -10.98 14.59
CA ARG A 141 2.36 -12.34 15.12
C ARG A 141 3.62 -13.00 14.57
N LEU A 142 4.74 -12.27 14.56
CA LEU A 142 6.07 -12.77 14.15
C LEU A 142 7.13 -12.61 15.25
N ALA A 143 6.74 -12.27 16.48
CA ALA A 143 7.67 -12.04 17.58
C ALA A 143 8.50 -13.29 17.95
N ASP A 144 7.90 -14.49 17.87
CA ASP A 144 8.55 -15.77 18.09
C ASP A 144 9.61 -16.11 17.02
N LYS A 145 9.49 -15.53 15.82
CA LYS A 145 10.38 -15.74 14.67
C LYS A 145 11.37 -14.60 14.44
N GLN A 146 11.44 -13.65 15.34
CA GLN A 146 12.22 -12.42 15.18
C GLN A 146 13.73 -12.62 14.94
N ALA A 147 14.29 -13.73 15.41
CA ALA A 147 15.71 -14.09 15.26
C ALA A 147 16.01 -14.89 13.99
N LEU A 148 14.99 -15.41 13.30
CA LEU A 148 15.17 -16.15 12.06
C LEU A 148 15.55 -15.22 10.90
N PRO A 149 16.37 -15.65 9.93
CA PRO A 149 16.55 -14.93 8.69
C PRO A 149 15.22 -14.88 7.92
N ALA A 150 14.95 -13.76 7.24
CA ALA A 150 13.69 -13.59 6.52
C ALA A 150 13.46 -14.65 5.43
N SER A 151 14.55 -15.16 4.83
CA SER A 151 14.49 -16.27 3.86
C SER A 151 14.01 -17.60 4.44
N ALA A 152 14.06 -17.80 5.75
CA ALA A 152 13.59 -19.02 6.41
C ALA A 152 12.10 -18.99 6.74
N LEU A 153 11.42 -17.85 6.53
CA LEU A 153 10.00 -17.72 6.78
C LEU A 153 9.18 -18.43 5.70
N PRO A 154 8.08 -19.11 6.06
CA PRO A 154 7.03 -19.49 5.12
C PRO A 154 6.46 -18.28 4.38
N HIS A 155 5.86 -18.49 3.20
CA HIS A 155 5.35 -17.43 2.34
C HIS A 155 4.35 -16.50 3.06
N GLY A 156 3.41 -17.05 3.83
CA GLY A 156 2.45 -16.24 4.60
C GLY A 156 3.12 -15.34 5.64
N ASP A 157 4.16 -15.85 6.33
CA ASP A 157 4.92 -15.04 7.29
C ASP A 157 5.78 -13.98 6.61
N GLN A 158 6.29 -14.25 5.40
CA GLN A 158 6.96 -13.23 4.59
C GLN A 158 6.00 -12.08 4.25
N ARG A 159 4.73 -12.40 3.91
CA ARG A 159 3.69 -11.39 3.68
C ARG A 159 3.39 -10.58 4.94
N LYS A 160 3.29 -11.22 6.11
CA LYS A 160 3.14 -10.50 7.38
C LYS A 160 4.33 -9.57 7.64
N LEU A 161 5.56 -10.01 7.32
CA LEU A 161 6.75 -9.18 7.46
C LEU A 161 6.74 -7.97 6.51
N GLU A 162 6.27 -8.13 5.26
CA GLU A 162 6.11 -6.99 4.34
C GLU A 162 5.14 -5.93 4.88
N VAL A 163 4.01 -6.38 5.46
CA VAL A 163 3.07 -5.47 6.12
C VAL A 163 3.71 -4.82 7.35
N ALA A 164 4.50 -5.57 8.14
CA ALA A 164 5.26 -5.03 9.26
C ALA A 164 6.24 -3.93 8.84
N LEU A 165 6.94 -4.11 7.72
CA LEU A 165 7.83 -3.09 7.15
C LEU A 165 7.07 -1.82 6.79
N LEU A 166 5.89 -1.97 6.17
CA LEU A 166 5.05 -0.84 5.80
C LEU A 166 4.52 -0.09 7.04
N ILE A 167 4.10 -0.81 8.08
CA ILE A 167 3.70 -0.23 9.37
C ILE A 167 4.88 0.51 10.01
N ALA A 168 6.06 -0.09 10.02
CA ALA A 168 7.28 0.49 10.59
C ALA A 168 7.74 1.77 9.87
N LEU A 169 7.53 1.85 8.55
CA LEU A 169 7.79 3.05 7.75
C LEU A 169 6.84 4.20 8.08
N ASP A 170 5.67 3.90 8.63
CA ASP A 170 4.65 4.86 9.06
C ASP A 170 4.36 5.97 8.02
N PRO A 171 3.94 5.61 6.81
CA PRO A 171 3.69 6.57 5.75
C PRO A 171 2.36 7.33 5.97
N LYS A 172 2.18 8.45 5.25
CA LYS A 172 0.90 9.17 5.17
C LYS A 172 -0.12 8.47 4.27
N VAL A 173 0.37 7.72 3.30
CA VAL A 173 -0.45 6.92 2.37
C VAL A 173 0.03 5.49 2.40
N PHE A 174 -0.83 4.58 2.82
CA PHE A 174 -0.60 3.14 2.79
C PHE A 174 -1.22 2.56 1.52
N MET A 175 -0.43 1.85 0.74
CA MET A 175 -0.88 1.18 -0.48
C MET A 175 -0.70 -0.33 -0.35
N PHE A 176 -1.80 -1.07 -0.32
CA PHE A 176 -1.83 -2.53 -0.27
C PHE A 176 -2.28 -3.09 -1.62
N ASP A 177 -1.43 -3.91 -2.24
CA ASP A 177 -1.71 -4.57 -3.51
C ASP A 177 -1.89 -6.06 -3.26
N GLU A 178 -3.15 -6.51 -3.19
CA GLU A 178 -3.54 -7.90 -2.89
C GLU A 178 -2.84 -8.48 -1.64
N PRO A 179 -2.97 -7.83 -0.47
CA PRO A 179 -2.19 -8.17 0.72
C PRO A 179 -2.49 -9.59 1.24
N THR A 180 -3.63 -10.18 0.86
CA THR A 180 -4.05 -11.53 1.27
C THR A 180 -3.76 -12.61 0.23
N ALA A 181 -3.14 -12.26 -0.91
CA ALA A 181 -2.86 -13.21 -1.97
C ALA A 181 -1.84 -14.29 -1.53
N GLY A 182 -2.16 -15.54 -1.80
CA GLY A 182 -1.28 -16.68 -1.47
C GLY A 182 -1.19 -17.04 0.02
N MET A 183 -1.99 -16.40 0.89
CA MET A 183 -2.06 -16.72 2.32
C MET A 183 -3.08 -17.81 2.60
N SER A 184 -2.84 -18.60 3.66
CA SER A 184 -3.82 -19.55 4.17
C SER A 184 -5.01 -18.85 4.81
N VAL A 185 -6.15 -19.54 4.93
CA VAL A 185 -7.38 -19.01 5.51
C VAL A 185 -7.15 -18.48 6.94
N ASP A 186 -6.30 -19.18 7.71
CA ASP A 186 -6.00 -18.81 9.11
C ASP A 186 -5.08 -17.58 9.24
N GLU A 187 -4.34 -17.24 8.20
CA GLU A 187 -3.42 -16.10 8.20
C GLU A 187 -4.07 -14.80 7.72
N VAL A 188 -5.04 -14.90 6.83
CA VAL A 188 -5.77 -13.73 6.27
C VAL A 188 -6.31 -12.81 7.37
N PRO A 189 -6.97 -13.29 8.45
CA PRO A 189 -7.52 -12.44 9.50
C PRO A 189 -6.48 -11.51 10.13
N VAL A 190 -5.22 -11.97 10.30
CA VAL A 190 -4.15 -11.15 10.87
C VAL A 190 -3.90 -9.89 10.06
N ILE A 191 -3.83 -10.02 8.73
CA ILE A 191 -3.63 -8.87 7.83
C ILE A 191 -4.85 -7.96 7.82
N LEU A 192 -6.05 -8.51 7.79
CA LEU A 192 -7.28 -7.70 7.81
C LEU A 192 -7.41 -6.92 9.13
N ASP A 193 -7.08 -7.53 10.27
CA ASP A 193 -7.10 -6.86 11.57
C ASP A 193 -6.09 -5.70 11.63
N LEU A 194 -4.90 -5.87 11.04
CA LEU A 194 -3.91 -4.81 10.92
C LEU A 194 -4.42 -3.65 10.06
N ILE A 195 -5.03 -3.94 8.92
CA ILE A 195 -5.61 -2.91 8.04
C ILE A 195 -6.76 -2.19 8.77
N ARG A 196 -7.62 -2.92 9.51
CA ARG A 196 -8.66 -2.32 10.36
C ARG A 196 -8.07 -1.39 11.43
N ALA A 197 -7.00 -1.83 12.10
CA ALA A 197 -6.31 -1.00 13.09
C ALA A 197 -5.73 0.27 12.46
N LEU A 198 -5.13 0.18 11.27
CA LEU A 198 -4.66 1.36 10.53
C LEU A 198 -5.81 2.30 10.14
N LYS A 199 -6.97 1.75 9.78
CA LYS A 199 -8.17 2.53 9.44
C LYS A 199 -8.70 3.38 10.60
N THR A 200 -8.45 2.98 11.86
CA THR A 200 -8.82 3.82 13.02
C THR A 200 -8.02 5.11 13.10
N ARG A 201 -6.87 5.17 12.43
CA ARG A 201 -6.05 6.37 12.31
C ARG A 201 -6.68 7.33 11.31
N ARG A 202 -6.91 8.56 11.76
CA ARG A 202 -7.51 9.60 10.93
C ARG A 202 -6.51 10.43 10.13
N ASP A 203 -5.23 10.20 10.34
CA ASP A 203 -4.12 10.96 9.77
C ASP A 203 -3.50 10.34 8.51
N CYS A 204 -3.88 9.13 8.16
CA CYS A 204 -3.37 8.42 6.99
C CYS A 204 -4.48 8.08 5.98
N THR A 205 -4.07 7.91 4.72
CA THR A 205 -4.92 7.43 3.63
C THR A 205 -4.58 5.98 3.33
N ILE A 206 -5.56 5.11 3.10
CA ILE A 206 -5.34 3.71 2.77
C ILE A 206 -5.92 3.42 1.39
N LEU A 207 -5.09 2.89 0.49
CA LEU A 207 -5.49 2.34 -0.79
C LEU A 207 -5.33 0.83 -0.77
N LEU A 208 -6.35 0.11 -1.20
CA LEU A 208 -6.39 -1.34 -1.20
C LEU A 208 -6.81 -1.85 -2.58
N VAL A 209 -5.96 -2.63 -3.25
CA VAL A 209 -6.39 -3.48 -4.38
C VAL A 209 -6.73 -4.84 -3.83
N GLU A 210 -7.95 -5.30 -4.06
CA GLU A 210 -8.44 -6.62 -3.65
C GLU A 210 -9.46 -7.15 -4.66
N HIS A 211 -9.51 -8.49 -4.76
CA HIS A 211 -10.47 -9.20 -5.61
C HIS A 211 -11.61 -9.84 -4.82
N LYS A 212 -11.40 -10.09 -3.52
CA LYS A 212 -12.39 -10.68 -2.63
C LYS A 212 -13.41 -9.61 -2.20
N MET A 213 -14.60 -9.65 -2.80
CA MET A 213 -15.61 -8.62 -2.56
C MET A 213 -16.08 -8.55 -1.10
N ASP A 214 -16.02 -9.67 -0.35
CA ASP A 214 -16.36 -9.68 1.07
C ASP A 214 -15.36 -8.84 1.88
N VAL A 215 -14.06 -8.96 1.58
CA VAL A 215 -13.00 -8.14 2.18
C VAL A 215 -13.18 -6.67 1.82
N VAL A 216 -13.50 -6.39 0.54
CA VAL A 216 -13.73 -5.03 0.06
C VAL A 216 -14.93 -4.40 0.78
N ARG A 217 -16.06 -5.11 0.90
CA ARG A 217 -17.27 -4.62 1.60
C ARG A 217 -17.01 -4.33 3.07
N GLU A 218 -16.23 -5.18 3.71
CA GLU A 218 -15.98 -5.08 5.13
C GLU A 218 -15.03 -3.93 5.49
N LEU A 219 -13.99 -3.72 4.68
CA LEU A 219 -12.92 -2.78 5.02
C LEU A 219 -13.11 -1.38 4.43
N SER A 220 -13.69 -1.25 3.23
CA SER A 220 -13.65 0.03 2.50
C SER A 220 -14.74 1.01 2.93
N ASP A 221 -14.37 2.28 2.95
CA ASP A 221 -15.29 3.41 3.07
C ASP A 221 -15.74 3.87 1.69
N ARG A 222 -14.94 3.60 0.66
CA ARG A 222 -15.15 4.00 -0.72
C ARG A 222 -14.60 2.94 -1.65
N ILE A 223 -15.28 2.71 -2.76
CA ILE A 223 -14.83 1.85 -3.84
C ILE A 223 -14.70 2.67 -5.11
N ILE A 224 -13.57 2.52 -5.80
CA ILE A 224 -13.41 2.94 -7.18
C ILE A 224 -13.28 1.70 -8.08
N VAL A 225 -13.93 1.73 -9.23
CA VAL A 225 -13.93 0.62 -10.18
C VAL A 225 -13.20 1.05 -11.45
N LEU A 226 -12.16 0.30 -11.79
CA LEU A 226 -11.47 0.44 -13.07
C LEU A 226 -11.95 -0.62 -14.04
N HIS A 227 -12.18 -0.23 -15.29
CA HIS A 227 -12.47 -1.12 -16.40
C HIS A 227 -11.80 -0.60 -17.68
N ASN A 228 -11.05 -1.46 -18.36
CA ASN A 228 -10.28 -1.09 -19.57
C ASN A 228 -9.45 0.20 -19.42
N GLY A 229 -8.80 0.36 -18.26
CA GLY A 229 -7.97 1.52 -17.94
C GLY A 229 -8.72 2.77 -17.48
N ALA A 230 -10.04 2.83 -17.60
CA ALA A 230 -10.85 3.98 -17.22
C ALA A 230 -11.55 3.80 -15.87
N LEU A 231 -11.83 4.92 -15.19
CA LEU A 231 -12.65 4.96 -13.98
C LEU A 231 -14.13 4.89 -14.39
N VAL A 232 -14.83 3.81 -14.01
CA VAL A 232 -16.23 3.59 -14.40
C VAL A 232 -17.24 3.77 -13.26
N ALA A 233 -16.79 3.66 -12.02
CA ALA A 233 -17.61 3.92 -10.84
C ALA A 233 -16.74 4.41 -9.68
N ASP A 234 -17.31 5.25 -8.81
CA ASP A 234 -16.67 5.84 -7.66
C ASP A 234 -17.74 6.20 -6.62
N GLY A 235 -17.63 5.67 -5.41
CA GLY A 235 -18.61 5.98 -4.39
C GLY A 235 -18.60 5.04 -3.18
N GLU A 236 -19.68 5.09 -2.44
CA GLU A 236 -19.94 4.26 -1.27
C GLU A 236 -20.11 2.79 -1.69
N PRO A 237 -19.56 1.81 -0.91
CA PRO A 237 -19.50 0.42 -1.31
C PRO A 237 -20.82 -0.21 -1.74
N ALA A 238 -21.90 0.01 -0.99
CA ALA A 238 -23.20 -0.57 -1.31
C ALA A 238 -23.76 -0.04 -2.64
N ALA A 239 -23.62 1.27 -2.88
CA ALA A 239 -24.09 1.91 -4.10
C ALA A 239 -23.28 1.46 -5.34
N VAL A 240 -21.94 1.38 -5.20
CA VAL A 240 -21.08 0.95 -6.31
C VAL A 240 -21.32 -0.50 -6.68
N ILE A 241 -21.44 -1.40 -5.68
CA ILE A 241 -21.67 -2.83 -5.92
C ILE A 241 -23.05 -3.09 -6.55
N ALA A 242 -24.07 -2.29 -6.21
CA ALA A 242 -25.40 -2.38 -6.79
C ALA A 242 -25.50 -1.75 -8.19
N SER A 243 -24.47 -1.04 -8.64
CA SER A 243 -24.47 -0.34 -9.94
C SER A 243 -24.51 -1.34 -11.12
N PRO A 244 -25.43 -1.19 -12.09
CA PRO A 244 -25.50 -2.05 -13.27
C PRO A 244 -24.19 -2.07 -14.08
N VAL A 245 -23.51 -0.93 -14.18
CA VAL A 245 -22.22 -0.81 -14.89
C VAL A 245 -21.15 -1.69 -14.24
N VAL A 246 -21.11 -1.73 -12.90
CA VAL A 246 -20.17 -2.58 -12.15
C VAL A 246 -20.53 -4.05 -12.28
N GLN A 247 -21.81 -4.39 -12.19
CA GLN A 247 -22.28 -5.76 -12.37
C GLN A 247 -21.95 -6.28 -13.78
N GLN A 248 -22.15 -5.46 -14.80
CA GLN A 248 -21.80 -5.80 -16.18
C GLN A 248 -20.28 -5.97 -16.36
N ALA A 249 -19.47 -5.06 -15.81
CA ALA A 249 -18.02 -5.12 -15.90
C ALA A 249 -17.41 -6.34 -15.18
N TYR A 250 -18.02 -6.77 -14.06
CA TYR A 250 -17.51 -7.87 -13.23
C TYR A 250 -18.07 -9.23 -13.60
N LEU A 251 -19.36 -9.31 -13.94
CA LEU A 251 -20.09 -10.57 -14.11
C LEU A 251 -20.26 -10.94 -15.58
N GLY A 252 -19.91 -10.07 -16.52
CA GLY A 252 -20.16 -10.29 -17.95
C GLY A 252 -21.63 -10.47 -18.28
N LEU A 253 -22.54 -10.11 -17.35
CA LEU A 253 -23.97 -10.18 -17.57
C LEU A 253 -24.33 -9.06 -18.56
N ALA A 254 -24.84 -9.45 -19.71
CA ALA A 254 -25.45 -8.49 -20.64
C ALA A 254 -26.55 -7.74 -19.88
N ALA A 255 -26.56 -6.41 -19.98
CA ALA A 255 -27.71 -5.65 -19.53
C ALA A 255 -28.91 -6.19 -20.30
N GLU A 256 -29.94 -6.71 -19.60
CA GLU A 256 -31.21 -6.93 -20.24
C GLU A 256 -31.69 -5.58 -20.77
N PRO A 257 -32.02 -5.48 -22.07
CA PRO A 257 -32.58 -4.25 -22.62
C PRO A 257 -33.94 -3.99 -21.95
N ALA A 258 -34.07 -2.80 -21.39
CA ALA A 258 -35.31 -2.31 -20.84
C ALA A 258 -36.37 -2.07 -21.94
#